data_18deee611cd4fa2ff8797429b2effbde
#
_entry.id   18deee611cd4fa2ff8797429b2effbde
#
_cell.length_a   1.000
_cell.length_b   1.000
_cell.length_c   1.000
_cell.angle_alpha   90.00
_cell.angle_beta   90.00
_cell.angle_gamma   90.00
#
_symmetry.space_group_name_H-M   'P 1'
#
loop_
_entity.id
_entity.type
_entity.pdbx_description
1 polymer ?
#
loop_
_entity_poly.entity_id
_entity_poly.type
_entity_poly.pdbx_seq_one_letter_code
_entity_poly.pdbx_strand_id
1 'polypeptide(L)'
;MTATFGHTELPEEQAAALRRAVRLAWGTIAFLVVGVTLVYLVMGSSQAMKAAWTEDLLSFIPPISFLVAVRFARRRPTAEHPYGYHRSVGVGHLVAAASLLTMGAFLVFDSGSGLLAAEHPPVGVMHVGGHVFWAGWPMIAAMVLTGIPPVLLGRAKMPLARTLHDRVLYADADMNKADWMTALGSIVGILGIGAGLWWADSAAALFISVSILRDGITNLRVASGALMDARATTVEGDETHPLTAQVDAHLGAVPWVAEAGSRVRDEGHVFHVEAFVVPRDGRVPDLAELTAARESATALDWKIQDLVVIPVEQLPADLLPGVRAAEGERSGAA
;
A
#
# COMPACT_ATOMS: atom_id res chain seq x y z
N MET A 1 -7.51 30.92 17.73
CA MET A 1 -7.08 29.57 18.08
C MET A 1 -5.69 29.39 17.52
N THR A 2 -4.69 29.12 18.34
CA THR A 2 -3.36 28.79 17.86
C THR A 2 -3.42 27.48 17.11
N ALA A 3 -3.14 27.51 15.79
CA ALA A 3 -3.04 26.31 14.98
C ALA A 3 -1.93 25.41 15.58
N THR A 4 -2.32 24.28 16.13
CA THR A 4 -1.38 23.27 16.62
C THR A 4 -1.02 22.40 15.43
N PHE A 5 0.25 22.36 15.05
CA PHE A 5 0.76 21.40 14.08
C PHE A 5 0.48 19.98 14.54
N GLY A 6 0.28 19.08 13.59
CA GLY A 6 0.17 17.65 13.87
C GLY A 6 -1.15 17.23 14.54
N HIS A 7 -2.26 17.95 14.30
CA HIS A 7 -3.54 17.46 14.78
C HIS A 7 -3.91 16.13 14.11
N THR A 8 -4.61 15.29 14.85
CA THR A 8 -4.94 13.91 14.45
C THR A 8 -6.42 13.72 14.12
N GLU A 9 -7.16 14.82 14.05
CA GLU A 9 -8.60 14.79 13.78
C GLU A 9 -8.85 14.64 12.29
N LEU A 10 -9.66 13.65 11.94
CA LEU A 10 -10.11 13.41 10.58
C LEU A 10 -11.54 13.92 10.42
N PRO A 11 -11.93 14.41 9.23
CA PRO A 11 -13.33 14.67 8.92
C PRO A 11 -14.18 13.40 9.16
N GLU A 12 -15.48 13.57 9.37
CA GLU A 12 -16.37 12.46 9.75
C GLU A 12 -16.36 11.30 8.76
N GLU A 13 -16.32 11.58 7.46
CA GLU A 13 -16.28 10.59 6.40
C GLU A 13 -15.01 9.73 6.50
N GLN A 14 -13.84 10.39 6.59
CA GLN A 14 -12.54 9.71 6.72
C GLN A 14 -12.42 8.97 8.05
N ALA A 15 -12.96 9.54 9.13
CA ALA A 15 -13.01 8.85 10.41
C ALA A 15 -13.89 7.58 10.36
N ALA A 16 -15.01 7.62 9.63
CA ALA A 16 -15.88 6.46 9.42
C ALA A 16 -15.18 5.41 8.53
N ALA A 17 -14.52 5.84 7.45
CA ALA A 17 -13.73 4.98 6.58
C ALA A 17 -12.61 4.27 7.35
N LEU A 18 -11.87 5.01 8.20
CA LEU A 18 -10.79 4.45 9.02
C LEU A 18 -11.32 3.43 10.04
N ARG A 19 -12.45 3.71 10.70
CA ARG A 19 -13.08 2.73 11.59
C ARG A 19 -13.47 1.44 10.87
N ARG A 20 -13.96 1.57 9.62
CA ARG A 20 -14.30 0.41 8.78
C ARG A 20 -13.05 -0.36 8.35
N ALA A 21 -11.99 0.34 7.94
CA ALA A 21 -10.70 -0.25 7.58
C ALA A 21 -10.09 -1.05 8.75
N VAL A 22 -10.06 -0.47 9.96
CA VAL A 22 -9.59 -1.15 11.16
C VAL A 22 -10.39 -2.42 11.46
N ARG A 23 -11.73 -2.39 11.31
CA ARG A 23 -12.56 -3.60 11.48
C ARG A 23 -12.25 -4.67 10.45
N LEU A 24 -12.04 -4.28 9.18
CA LEU A 24 -11.65 -5.21 8.12
C LEU A 24 -10.26 -5.81 8.36
N ALA A 25 -9.30 -5.01 8.84
CA ALA A 25 -7.96 -5.51 9.20
C ALA A 25 -8.02 -6.57 10.32
N TRP A 26 -8.80 -6.33 11.37
CA TRP A 26 -9.06 -7.34 12.41
C TRP A 26 -9.78 -8.57 11.86
N GLY A 27 -10.74 -8.38 10.95
CA GLY A 27 -11.41 -9.47 10.25
C GLY A 27 -10.44 -10.32 9.42
N THR A 28 -9.49 -9.67 8.73
CA THR A 28 -8.41 -10.36 7.98
C THR A 28 -7.55 -11.19 8.93
N ILE A 29 -7.09 -10.62 10.06
CA ILE A 29 -6.27 -11.35 11.03
C ILE A 29 -7.03 -12.56 11.58
N ALA A 30 -8.29 -12.39 11.96
CA ALA A 30 -9.11 -13.50 12.46
C ALA A 30 -9.28 -14.60 11.40
N PHE A 31 -9.53 -14.22 10.15
CA PHE A 31 -9.60 -15.14 9.01
C PHE A 31 -8.27 -15.87 8.78
N LEU A 32 -7.13 -15.15 8.77
CA LEU A 32 -5.80 -15.75 8.59
C LEU A 32 -5.48 -16.77 9.69
N VAL A 33 -5.85 -16.51 10.95
CA VAL A 33 -5.69 -17.49 12.04
C VAL A 33 -6.44 -18.79 11.73
N VAL A 34 -7.68 -18.69 11.24
CA VAL A 34 -8.47 -19.87 10.85
C VAL A 34 -7.87 -20.55 9.63
N GLY A 35 -7.48 -19.78 8.59
CA GLY A 35 -6.87 -20.28 7.36
C GLY A 35 -5.57 -21.05 7.61
N VAL A 36 -4.62 -20.41 8.30
CA VAL A 36 -3.33 -21.03 8.67
C VAL A 36 -3.53 -22.31 9.47
N THR A 37 -4.49 -22.31 10.41
CA THR A 37 -4.81 -23.51 11.19
C THR A 37 -5.38 -24.62 10.30
N LEU A 38 -6.32 -24.27 9.39
CA LEU A 38 -6.93 -25.23 8.47
C LEU A 38 -5.88 -25.85 7.53
N VAL A 39 -5.05 -25.00 6.90
CA VAL A 39 -3.98 -25.45 6.00
C VAL A 39 -3.00 -26.36 6.75
N TYR A 40 -2.60 -25.99 7.97
CA TYR A 40 -1.75 -26.83 8.82
C TYR A 40 -2.31 -28.22 9.05
N LEU A 41 -3.61 -28.34 9.32
CA LEU A 41 -4.27 -29.62 9.58
C LEU A 41 -4.36 -30.53 8.35
N VAL A 42 -4.41 -29.95 7.13
CA VAL A 42 -4.57 -30.72 5.88
C VAL A 42 -3.29 -30.86 5.07
N MET A 43 -2.23 -30.09 5.37
CA MET A 43 -1.00 -30.06 4.55
C MET A 43 -0.23 -31.38 4.53
N GLY A 44 -0.30 -32.17 5.56
CA GLY A 44 0.39 -33.47 5.67
C GLY A 44 1.90 -33.35 5.36
N SER A 45 2.40 -34.19 4.45
CA SER A 45 3.79 -34.15 3.97
C SER A 45 4.01 -33.34 2.68
N SER A 46 2.95 -32.75 2.12
CA SER A 46 3.04 -31.97 0.87
C SER A 46 3.91 -30.73 1.04
N GLN A 47 4.92 -30.59 0.17
CA GLN A 47 5.80 -29.44 0.17
C GLN A 47 5.06 -28.19 -0.33
N ALA A 48 4.21 -28.30 -1.36
CA ALA A 48 3.40 -27.20 -1.86
C ALA A 48 2.48 -26.63 -0.77
N MET A 49 1.84 -27.49 0.02
CA MET A 49 0.98 -27.05 1.14
C MET A 49 1.80 -26.41 2.29
N LYS A 50 3.05 -26.84 2.52
CA LYS A 50 3.95 -26.18 3.48
C LYS A 50 4.37 -24.79 2.99
N ALA A 51 4.64 -24.65 1.68
CA ALA A 51 4.94 -23.36 1.07
C ALA A 51 3.74 -22.40 1.22
N ALA A 52 2.52 -22.83 0.86
CA ALA A 52 1.29 -22.07 1.04
C ALA A 52 1.06 -21.67 2.51
N TRP A 53 1.30 -22.57 3.45
CA TRP A 53 1.20 -22.25 4.89
C TRP A 53 2.22 -21.18 5.34
N THR A 54 3.45 -21.26 4.83
CA THR A 54 4.49 -20.26 5.13
C THR A 54 4.12 -18.89 4.54
N GLU A 55 3.55 -18.88 3.35
CA GLU A 55 3.02 -17.70 2.68
C GLU A 55 1.89 -17.06 3.47
N ASP A 56 0.91 -17.85 3.90
CA ASP A 56 -0.21 -17.40 4.75
C ASP A 56 0.30 -16.74 6.07
N LEU A 57 1.43 -17.22 6.62
CA LEU A 57 2.05 -16.57 7.78
C LEU A 57 2.61 -15.18 7.46
N LEU A 58 3.17 -14.96 6.26
CA LEU A 58 3.65 -13.64 5.83
C LEU A 58 2.50 -12.66 5.60
N SER A 59 1.32 -13.16 5.22
CA SER A 59 0.12 -12.36 4.99
C SER A 59 -0.46 -11.70 6.26
N PHE A 60 0.05 -12.06 7.46
CA PHE A 60 -0.26 -11.31 8.69
C PHE A 60 0.42 -9.95 8.77
N ILE A 61 1.56 -9.75 8.10
CA ILE A 61 2.39 -8.56 8.27
C ILE A 61 1.69 -7.28 7.83
N PRO A 62 1.05 -7.18 6.64
CA PRO A 62 0.40 -5.94 6.22
C PRO A 62 -0.74 -5.49 7.14
N PRO A 63 -1.74 -6.31 7.49
CA PRO A 63 -2.83 -5.87 8.37
C PRO A 63 -2.34 -5.50 9.78
N ILE A 64 -1.32 -6.20 10.32
CA ILE A 64 -0.71 -5.83 11.60
C ILE A 64 0.02 -4.48 11.47
N SER A 65 0.81 -4.28 10.41
CA SER A 65 1.52 -3.02 10.13
C SER A 65 0.55 -1.86 10.01
N PHE A 66 -0.59 -2.04 9.33
CA PHE A 66 -1.65 -1.04 9.25
C PHE A 66 -2.21 -0.68 10.63
N LEU A 67 -2.59 -1.67 11.46
CA LEU A 67 -3.13 -1.43 12.79
C LEU A 67 -2.14 -0.70 13.70
N VAL A 68 -0.87 -1.09 13.65
CA VAL A 68 0.22 -0.45 14.40
C VAL A 68 0.43 0.99 13.92
N ALA A 69 0.52 1.21 12.60
CA ALA A 69 0.71 2.51 12.00
C ALA A 69 -0.41 3.49 12.38
N VAL A 70 -1.68 3.07 12.25
CA VAL A 70 -2.85 3.86 12.64
C VAL A 70 -2.83 4.20 14.13
N ARG A 71 -2.42 3.26 14.99
CA ARG A 71 -2.33 3.52 16.41
C ARG A 71 -1.28 4.58 16.75
N PHE A 72 -0.12 4.52 16.09
CA PHE A 72 0.93 5.53 16.28
C PHE A 72 0.55 6.88 15.69
N ALA A 73 0.01 6.93 14.48
CA ALA A 73 -0.40 8.17 13.81
C ALA A 73 -1.45 8.97 14.60
N ARG A 74 -2.23 8.31 15.45
CA ARG A 74 -3.21 8.95 16.35
C ARG A 74 -2.62 9.54 17.63
N ARG A 75 -1.32 9.38 17.89
CA ARG A 75 -0.70 9.97 19.07
C ARG A 75 -0.53 11.47 18.88
N ARG A 76 -0.76 12.21 19.96
CA ARG A 76 -0.57 13.66 19.96
C ARG A 76 0.92 13.99 19.77
N PRO A 77 1.23 15.12 19.12
CA PRO A 77 2.59 15.64 19.06
C PRO A 77 3.22 15.77 20.45
N THR A 78 4.52 15.58 20.52
CA THR A 78 5.32 15.74 21.74
C THR A 78 6.48 16.68 21.45
N ALA A 79 7.22 17.12 22.49
CA ALA A 79 8.42 17.93 22.28
C ALA A 79 9.49 17.22 21.42
N GLU A 80 9.56 15.89 21.49
CA GLU A 80 10.48 15.08 20.67
C GLU A 80 9.96 14.86 19.25
N HIS A 81 8.63 14.86 19.08
CA HIS A 81 7.96 14.68 17.79
C HIS A 81 6.97 15.83 17.55
N PRO A 82 7.46 17.04 17.26
CA PRO A 82 6.62 18.24 17.16
C PRO A 82 5.64 18.20 15.99
N TYR A 83 5.95 17.46 14.93
CA TYR A 83 5.07 17.23 13.77
C TYR A 83 4.12 16.04 13.96
N GLY A 84 4.11 15.40 15.15
CA GLY A 84 3.32 14.19 15.40
C GLY A 84 4.00 12.92 14.89
N TYR A 85 3.19 11.86 14.73
CA TYR A 85 3.66 10.53 14.36
C TYR A 85 3.12 10.06 13.00
N HIS A 86 2.77 11.00 12.12
CA HIS A 86 2.12 10.70 10.83
C HIS A 86 2.99 9.79 9.94
N ARG A 87 4.33 9.96 9.97
CA ARG A 87 5.29 9.11 9.24
C ARG A 87 5.28 7.64 9.66
N SER A 88 4.64 7.28 10.78
CA SER A 88 4.44 5.87 11.13
C SER A 88 3.68 5.08 10.06
N VAL A 89 2.82 5.76 9.30
CA VAL A 89 2.12 5.16 8.14
C VAL A 89 3.10 4.81 7.03
N GLY A 90 4.06 5.71 6.73
CA GLY A 90 5.13 5.42 5.76
C GLY A 90 6.02 4.23 6.18
N VAL A 91 6.35 4.14 7.48
CA VAL A 91 7.09 2.98 8.03
C VAL A 91 6.26 1.71 7.92
N GLY A 92 4.97 1.75 8.26
CA GLY A 92 4.04 0.63 8.09
C GLY A 92 3.93 0.17 6.64
N HIS A 93 3.89 1.11 5.69
CA HIS A 93 3.90 0.81 4.25
C HIS A 93 5.20 0.12 3.83
N LEU A 94 6.36 0.59 4.30
CA LEU A 94 7.65 -0.04 4.00
C LEU A 94 7.68 -1.50 4.48
N VAL A 95 7.21 -1.76 5.70
CA VAL A 95 7.14 -3.12 6.27
C VAL A 95 6.19 -4.01 5.46
N ALA A 96 5.00 -3.51 5.12
CA ALA A 96 4.04 -4.23 4.29
C ALA A 96 4.58 -4.53 2.88
N ALA A 97 5.21 -3.55 2.24
CA ALA A 97 5.83 -3.69 0.93
C ALA A 97 7.00 -4.69 0.95
N ALA A 98 7.83 -4.67 2.00
CA ALA A 98 8.93 -5.62 2.19
C ALA A 98 8.40 -7.06 2.36
N SER A 99 7.29 -7.25 3.06
CA SER A 99 6.68 -8.58 3.21
C SER A 99 6.14 -9.11 1.87
N LEU A 100 5.47 -8.27 1.08
CA LEU A 100 4.97 -8.62 -0.25
C LEU A 100 6.12 -8.99 -1.21
N LEU A 101 7.21 -8.20 -1.19
CA LEU A 101 8.41 -8.50 -1.97
C LEU A 101 9.05 -9.84 -1.54
N THR A 102 9.17 -10.07 -0.23
CA THR A 102 9.75 -11.30 0.31
C THR A 102 8.92 -12.51 -0.09
N MET A 103 7.59 -12.40 -0.03
CA MET A 103 6.67 -13.43 -0.47
C MET A 103 6.84 -13.74 -1.97
N GLY A 104 6.83 -12.71 -2.84
CA GLY A 104 7.05 -12.90 -4.27
C GLY A 104 8.40 -13.55 -4.59
N ALA A 105 9.48 -13.11 -3.92
CA ALA A 105 10.81 -13.69 -4.07
C ALA A 105 10.87 -15.15 -3.60
N PHE A 106 10.23 -15.45 -2.45
CA PHE A 106 10.12 -16.82 -1.94
C PHE A 106 9.42 -17.75 -2.94
N LEU A 107 8.26 -17.32 -3.48
CA LEU A 107 7.51 -18.12 -4.46
C LEU A 107 8.28 -18.34 -5.76
N VAL A 108 9.01 -17.31 -6.26
CA VAL A 108 9.88 -17.49 -7.44
C VAL A 108 10.98 -18.52 -7.17
N PHE A 109 11.63 -18.43 -6.01
CA PHE A 109 12.69 -19.34 -5.63
C PHE A 109 12.18 -20.76 -5.44
N ASP A 110 11.11 -20.95 -4.68
CA ASP A 110 10.51 -22.26 -4.37
C ASP A 110 10.02 -22.95 -5.64
N SER A 111 9.20 -22.28 -6.44
CA SER A 111 8.65 -22.82 -7.69
C SER A 111 9.72 -23.03 -8.75
N GLY A 112 10.69 -22.11 -8.84
CA GLY A 112 11.81 -22.24 -9.79
C GLY A 112 12.73 -23.40 -9.43
N SER A 113 13.08 -23.57 -8.15
CA SER A 113 13.92 -24.69 -7.70
C SER A 113 13.19 -26.03 -7.87
N GLY A 114 11.90 -26.11 -7.59
CA GLY A 114 11.09 -27.30 -7.81
C GLY A 114 11.03 -27.74 -9.27
N LEU A 115 10.89 -26.78 -10.21
CA LEU A 115 10.95 -27.07 -11.65
C LEU A 115 12.33 -27.56 -12.08
N LEU A 116 13.42 -26.91 -11.64
CA LEU A 116 14.78 -27.27 -11.98
C LEU A 116 15.21 -28.66 -11.44
N ALA A 117 14.75 -28.98 -10.23
CA ALA A 117 14.98 -30.27 -9.59
C ALA A 117 14.07 -31.37 -10.15
N ALA A 118 13.15 -31.04 -11.07
CA ALA A 118 12.10 -31.91 -11.56
C ALA A 118 11.36 -32.63 -10.41
N GLU A 119 11.03 -31.89 -9.38
CA GLU A 119 10.33 -32.44 -8.22
C GLU A 119 8.93 -32.91 -8.62
N HIS A 120 8.60 -34.13 -8.18
CA HIS A 120 7.28 -34.73 -8.41
C HIS A 120 6.53 -34.71 -7.07
N PRO A 121 5.82 -33.60 -6.73
CA PRO A 121 5.12 -33.51 -5.47
C PRO A 121 4.05 -34.60 -5.37
N PRO A 122 4.13 -35.50 -4.38
CA PRO A 122 3.16 -36.59 -4.25
C PRO A 122 1.85 -36.04 -3.69
N VAL A 123 0.79 -36.05 -4.47
CA VAL A 123 -0.57 -35.92 -3.96
C VAL A 123 -1.00 -37.33 -3.54
N GLY A 124 -0.80 -37.66 -2.26
CA GLY A 124 -1.10 -38.98 -1.70
C GLY A 124 -2.59 -39.26 -1.58
N VAL A 125 -2.90 -40.29 -0.78
CA VAL A 125 -4.27 -40.62 -0.40
C VAL A 125 -4.47 -40.40 1.10
N MET A 126 -5.65 -39.97 1.48
CA MET A 126 -6.08 -39.82 2.87
C MET A 126 -7.10 -40.91 3.25
N HIS A 127 -6.96 -41.40 4.48
CA HIS A 127 -7.90 -42.36 5.05
C HIS A 127 -8.81 -41.62 6.06
N VAL A 128 -10.09 -41.51 5.75
CA VAL A 128 -11.09 -40.88 6.64
C VAL A 128 -12.29 -41.82 6.80
N GLY A 129 -12.58 -42.20 8.02
CA GLY A 129 -13.74 -43.05 8.30
C GLY A 129 -13.75 -44.42 7.62
N GLY A 130 -12.58 -44.98 7.30
CA GLY A 130 -12.46 -46.28 6.61
C GLY A 130 -12.54 -46.19 5.07
N HIS A 131 -12.72 -45.01 4.52
CA HIS A 131 -12.68 -44.73 3.08
C HIS A 131 -11.35 -44.12 2.66
N VAL A 132 -10.87 -44.50 1.47
CA VAL A 132 -9.65 -43.97 0.86
C VAL A 132 -10.04 -42.90 -0.14
N PHE A 133 -9.54 -41.67 0.05
CA PHE A 133 -9.76 -40.55 -0.86
C PHE A 133 -8.45 -40.03 -1.41
N TRP A 134 -8.46 -39.54 -2.64
CA TRP A 134 -7.37 -38.76 -3.15
C TRP A 134 -7.19 -37.46 -2.34
N ALA A 135 -6.00 -37.24 -1.79
CA ALA A 135 -5.71 -36.10 -0.90
C ALA A 135 -5.88 -34.73 -1.60
N GLY A 136 -5.89 -34.68 -2.92
CA GLY A 136 -6.18 -33.46 -3.70
C GLY A 136 -7.56 -32.86 -3.43
N TRP A 137 -8.59 -33.66 -3.13
CA TRP A 137 -9.92 -33.11 -2.87
C TRP A 137 -9.99 -32.23 -1.61
N PRO A 138 -9.53 -32.69 -0.43
CA PRO A 138 -9.52 -31.84 0.76
C PRO A 138 -8.54 -30.65 0.61
N MET A 139 -7.43 -30.79 -0.13
CA MET A 139 -6.52 -29.67 -0.45
C MET A 139 -7.23 -28.62 -1.31
N ILE A 140 -7.93 -29.00 -2.39
CA ILE A 140 -8.73 -28.08 -3.22
C ILE A 140 -9.83 -27.42 -2.39
N ALA A 141 -10.53 -28.18 -1.55
CA ALA A 141 -11.57 -27.63 -0.69
C ALA A 141 -11.00 -26.59 0.28
N ALA A 142 -9.83 -26.83 0.87
CA ALA A 142 -9.14 -25.88 1.71
C ALA A 142 -8.74 -24.62 0.93
N MET A 143 -8.14 -24.75 -0.27
CA MET A 143 -7.77 -23.61 -1.10
C MET A 143 -8.97 -22.77 -1.56
N VAL A 144 -10.09 -23.39 -1.91
CA VAL A 144 -11.34 -22.67 -2.21
C VAL A 144 -11.83 -21.90 -0.99
N LEU A 145 -11.84 -22.53 0.18
CA LEU A 145 -12.32 -21.93 1.42
C LEU A 145 -11.42 -20.78 1.88
N THR A 146 -10.11 -20.91 1.71
CA THR A 146 -9.13 -19.86 2.07
C THR A 146 -8.95 -18.81 0.97
N GLY A 147 -9.22 -19.11 -0.30
CA GLY A 147 -9.08 -18.18 -1.42
C GLY A 147 -10.25 -17.20 -1.59
N ILE A 148 -11.49 -17.57 -1.19
CA ILE A 148 -12.67 -16.70 -1.37
C ILE A 148 -12.64 -15.44 -0.48
N PRO A 149 -12.41 -15.53 0.85
CA PRO A 149 -12.44 -14.36 1.72
C PRO A 149 -11.44 -13.25 1.34
N PRO A 150 -10.20 -13.52 0.92
CA PRO A 150 -9.29 -12.48 0.42
C PRO A 150 -9.85 -11.66 -0.73
N VAL A 151 -10.59 -12.27 -1.67
CA VAL A 151 -11.25 -11.53 -2.75
C VAL A 151 -12.24 -10.51 -2.21
N LEU A 152 -13.04 -10.89 -1.23
CA LEU A 152 -14.04 -10.00 -0.61
C LEU A 152 -13.37 -8.92 0.25
N LEU A 153 -12.35 -9.30 1.02
CA LEU A 153 -11.60 -8.38 1.88
C LEU A 153 -10.81 -7.35 1.05
N GLY A 154 -10.09 -7.78 0.02
CA GLY A 154 -9.35 -6.89 -0.88
C GLY A 154 -10.28 -5.90 -1.58
N ARG A 155 -11.42 -6.37 -2.13
CA ARG A 155 -12.44 -5.49 -2.73
C ARG A 155 -13.06 -4.51 -1.73
N ALA A 156 -13.21 -4.90 -0.48
CA ALA A 156 -13.76 -4.03 0.55
C ALA A 156 -12.74 -2.99 1.08
N LYS A 157 -11.44 -3.34 1.10
CA LYS A 157 -10.35 -2.47 1.58
C LYS A 157 -9.93 -1.44 0.53
N MET A 158 -9.88 -1.80 -0.75
CA MET A 158 -9.35 -0.95 -1.82
C MET A 158 -10.03 0.43 -1.91
N PRO A 159 -11.38 0.56 -1.89
CA PRO A 159 -12.03 1.87 -1.85
C PRO A 159 -11.66 2.68 -0.61
N LEU A 160 -11.52 2.02 0.54
CA LEU A 160 -11.14 2.69 1.79
C LEU A 160 -9.71 3.20 1.75
N ALA A 161 -8.79 2.44 1.16
CA ALA A 161 -7.41 2.85 0.94
C ALA A 161 -7.34 4.14 0.11
N ARG A 162 -8.15 4.23 -0.95
CA ARG A 162 -8.25 5.42 -1.79
C ARG A 162 -8.89 6.61 -1.06
N THR A 163 -9.99 6.41 -0.34
CA THR A 163 -10.66 7.47 0.43
C THR A 163 -9.75 8.04 1.53
N LEU A 164 -8.94 7.19 2.16
CA LEU A 164 -7.99 7.58 3.20
C LEU A 164 -6.64 8.03 2.64
N HIS A 165 -6.38 7.77 1.36
CA HIS A 165 -5.05 7.86 0.76
C HIS A 165 -4.02 7.12 1.65
N ASP A 166 -4.37 5.91 2.08
CA ASP A 166 -3.57 5.10 3.01
C ASP A 166 -2.89 3.95 2.26
N ARG A 167 -1.59 4.11 2.06
CA ARG A 167 -0.76 3.17 1.30
C ARG A 167 -0.51 1.85 2.03
N VAL A 168 -0.58 1.84 3.37
CA VAL A 168 -0.46 0.60 4.13
C VAL A 168 -1.69 -0.28 3.89
N LEU A 169 -2.87 0.35 3.92
CA LEU A 169 -4.13 -0.33 3.63
C LEU A 169 -4.21 -0.77 2.14
N TYR A 170 -3.61 0.02 1.24
CA TYR A 170 -3.48 -0.36 -0.16
C TYR A 170 -2.61 -1.60 -0.32
N ALA A 171 -1.42 -1.64 0.30
CA ALA A 171 -0.53 -2.80 0.30
C ALA A 171 -1.17 -4.04 0.95
N ASP A 172 -1.98 -3.86 2.01
CA ASP A 172 -2.77 -4.93 2.63
C ASP A 172 -3.87 -5.45 1.67
N ALA A 173 -4.49 -4.59 0.87
CA ALA A 173 -5.43 -5.00 -0.16
C ALA A 173 -4.74 -5.75 -1.32
N ASP A 174 -3.54 -5.35 -1.71
CA ASP A 174 -2.71 -6.05 -2.69
C ASP A 174 -2.28 -7.44 -2.20
N MET A 175 -1.94 -7.57 -0.91
CA MET A 175 -1.63 -8.87 -0.32
C MET A 175 -2.85 -9.81 -0.41
N ASN A 176 -4.06 -9.33 -0.12
CA ASN A 176 -5.28 -10.13 -0.31
C ASN A 176 -5.49 -10.55 -1.78
N LYS A 177 -5.04 -9.73 -2.76
CA LYS A 177 -5.02 -10.09 -4.18
C LYS A 177 -4.02 -11.22 -4.44
N ALA A 178 -2.82 -11.15 -3.85
CA ALA A 178 -1.82 -12.20 -3.97
C ALA A 178 -2.35 -13.53 -3.38
N ASP A 179 -2.91 -13.52 -2.18
CA ASP A 179 -3.43 -14.71 -1.49
C ASP A 179 -4.44 -15.50 -2.33
N TRP A 180 -5.44 -14.82 -2.95
CA TRP A 180 -6.42 -15.55 -3.77
C TRP A 180 -5.83 -16.04 -5.10
N MET A 181 -4.87 -15.31 -5.69
CA MET A 181 -4.17 -15.75 -6.91
C MET A 181 -3.37 -17.02 -6.63
N THR A 182 -2.68 -17.07 -5.49
CA THR A 182 -1.94 -18.25 -5.06
C THR A 182 -2.86 -19.43 -4.77
N ALA A 183 -4.00 -19.20 -4.11
CA ALA A 183 -5.00 -20.23 -3.90
C ALA A 183 -5.53 -20.80 -5.24
N LEU A 184 -5.80 -19.95 -6.23
CA LEU A 184 -6.21 -20.38 -7.57
C LEU A 184 -5.11 -21.17 -8.29
N GLY A 185 -3.86 -20.69 -8.23
CA GLY A 185 -2.71 -21.37 -8.79
C GLY A 185 -2.50 -22.75 -8.19
N SER A 186 -2.61 -22.86 -6.86
CA SER A 186 -2.51 -24.13 -6.14
C SER A 186 -3.61 -25.10 -6.58
N ILE A 187 -4.85 -24.65 -6.79
CA ILE A 187 -5.93 -25.49 -7.31
C ILE A 187 -5.59 -26.03 -8.72
N VAL A 188 -5.11 -25.13 -9.60
CA VAL A 188 -4.70 -25.54 -10.97
C VAL A 188 -3.54 -26.51 -10.90
N GLY A 189 -2.55 -26.27 -10.05
CA GLY A 189 -1.41 -27.15 -9.83
C GLY A 189 -1.82 -28.55 -9.35
N ILE A 190 -2.64 -28.62 -8.30
CA ILE A 190 -3.15 -29.88 -7.74
C ILE A 190 -3.93 -30.69 -8.81
N LEU A 191 -4.80 -30.02 -9.57
CA LEU A 191 -5.52 -30.66 -10.67
C LEU A 191 -4.59 -31.15 -11.78
N GLY A 192 -3.58 -30.35 -12.12
CA GLY A 192 -2.54 -30.72 -13.10
C GLY A 192 -1.74 -31.97 -12.67
N ILE A 193 -1.32 -32.01 -11.40
CA ILE A 193 -0.66 -33.20 -10.82
C ILE A 193 -1.60 -34.42 -10.90
N GLY A 194 -2.89 -34.23 -10.55
CA GLY A 194 -3.90 -35.28 -10.67
C GLY A 194 -4.09 -35.81 -12.10
N ALA A 195 -3.83 -34.96 -13.12
CA ALA A 195 -3.80 -35.33 -14.53
C ALA A 195 -2.44 -35.90 -15.01
N GLY A 196 -1.45 -36.05 -14.14
CA GLY A 196 -0.11 -36.57 -14.47
C GLY A 196 0.90 -35.51 -14.91
N LEU A 197 0.57 -34.23 -14.82
CA LEU A 197 1.45 -33.11 -15.18
C LEU A 197 2.24 -32.66 -13.94
N TRP A 198 3.35 -33.28 -13.64
CA TRP A 198 4.16 -33.05 -12.45
C TRP A 198 4.64 -31.58 -12.30
N TRP A 199 4.85 -30.89 -13.42
CA TRP A 199 5.34 -29.50 -13.46
C TRP A 199 4.25 -28.44 -13.29
N ALA A 200 2.95 -28.82 -13.32
CA ALA A 200 1.84 -27.88 -13.41
C ALA A 200 1.73 -26.94 -12.22
N ASP A 201 1.96 -27.46 -11.01
CA ASP A 201 1.91 -26.68 -9.77
C ASP A 201 3.01 -25.59 -9.74
N SER A 202 4.27 -26.01 -9.93
CA SER A 202 5.39 -25.07 -9.93
C SER A 202 5.33 -24.07 -11.08
N ALA A 203 4.81 -24.44 -12.24
CA ALA A 203 4.66 -23.52 -13.38
C ALA A 203 3.55 -22.48 -13.11
N ALA A 204 2.42 -22.89 -12.54
CA ALA A 204 1.35 -21.97 -12.16
C ALA A 204 1.83 -20.99 -11.07
N ALA A 205 2.48 -21.49 -10.04
CA ALA A 205 3.04 -20.69 -8.95
C ALA A 205 4.10 -19.70 -9.47
N LEU A 206 5.01 -20.12 -10.36
CA LEU A 206 6.02 -19.24 -10.96
C LEU A 206 5.37 -18.11 -11.79
N PHE A 207 4.34 -18.40 -12.56
CA PHE A 207 3.61 -17.41 -13.35
C PHE A 207 2.98 -16.33 -12.46
N ILE A 208 2.35 -16.73 -11.36
CA ILE A 208 1.71 -15.81 -10.42
C ILE A 208 2.76 -14.99 -9.63
N SER A 209 3.85 -15.65 -9.22
CA SER A 209 4.89 -15.01 -8.40
C SER A 209 5.58 -13.83 -9.09
N VAL A 210 5.64 -13.82 -10.43
CA VAL A 210 6.17 -12.69 -11.21
C VAL A 210 5.33 -11.44 -11.00
N SER A 211 3.98 -11.55 -10.97
CA SER A 211 3.09 -10.43 -10.67
C SER A 211 3.28 -9.93 -9.25
N ILE A 212 3.30 -10.85 -8.28
CA ILE A 212 3.48 -10.54 -6.85
C ILE A 212 4.83 -9.83 -6.60
N LEU A 213 5.89 -10.33 -7.23
CA LEU A 213 7.22 -9.74 -7.13
C LEU A 213 7.25 -8.31 -7.68
N ARG A 214 6.60 -8.09 -8.83
CA ARG A 214 6.50 -6.76 -9.45
C ARG A 214 5.73 -5.80 -8.55
N ASP A 215 4.58 -6.22 -8.00
CA ASP A 215 3.78 -5.41 -7.07
C ASP A 215 4.59 -5.10 -5.80
N GLY A 216 5.34 -6.07 -5.26
CA GLY A 216 6.24 -5.88 -4.12
C GLY A 216 7.37 -4.88 -4.39
N ILE A 217 8.01 -4.94 -5.57
CA ILE A 217 9.06 -3.99 -5.97
C ILE A 217 8.48 -2.57 -6.09
N THR A 218 7.31 -2.44 -6.72
CA THR A 218 6.65 -1.15 -6.91
C THR A 218 6.29 -0.53 -5.57
N ASN A 219 5.62 -1.27 -4.69
CA ASN A 219 5.26 -0.80 -3.35
C ASN A 219 6.51 -0.43 -2.51
N LEU A 220 7.59 -1.21 -2.61
CA LEU A 220 8.83 -0.91 -1.88
C LEU A 220 9.48 0.40 -2.37
N ARG A 221 9.53 0.63 -3.69
CA ARG A 221 10.05 1.87 -4.26
C ARG A 221 9.23 3.08 -3.82
N VAL A 222 7.90 2.97 -3.87
CA VAL A 222 6.99 4.04 -3.43
C VAL A 222 7.15 4.32 -1.94
N ALA A 223 7.20 3.29 -1.10
CA ALA A 223 7.37 3.44 0.35
C ALA A 223 8.72 4.09 0.69
N SER A 224 9.80 3.63 0.05
CA SER A 224 11.14 4.20 0.26
C SER A 224 11.21 5.66 -0.21
N GLY A 225 10.65 5.96 -1.39
CA GLY A 225 10.59 7.34 -1.90
C GLY A 225 9.83 8.28 -0.98
N ALA A 226 8.66 7.85 -0.46
CA ALA A 226 7.86 8.64 0.47
C ALA A 226 8.61 8.94 1.79
N LEU A 227 9.39 7.97 2.30
CA LEU A 227 10.22 8.19 3.49
C LEU A 227 11.43 9.09 3.24
N MET A 228 11.89 9.20 1.98
CA MET A 228 12.96 10.10 1.53
C MET A 228 12.43 11.44 0.99
N ASP A 229 11.23 11.85 1.41
CA ASP A 229 10.61 13.12 1.01
C ASP A 229 10.38 13.29 -0.51
N ALA A 230 10.16 12.19 -1.23
CA ALA A 230 9.74 12.28 -2.62
C ALA A 230 8.41 13.05 -2.74
N ARG A 231 8.16 13.62 -3.93
CA ARG A 231 6.88 14.28 -4.22
C ARG A 231 5.72 13.35 -3.95
N ALA A 232 4.63 13.91 -3.42
CA ALA A 232 3.40 13.15 -3.21
C ALA A 232 2.87 12.57 -4.53
N THR A 233 2.57 11.28 -4.53
CA THR A 233 1.97 10.57 -5.66
C THR A 233 0.57 10.07 -5.29
N THR A 234 -0.18 9.58 -6.25
CA THR A 234 -1.44 8.85 -6.01
C THR A 234 -1.22 7.68 -5.05
N VAL A 235 -2.29 7.10 -4.53
CA VAL A 235 -2.17 5.96 -3.60
C VAL A 235 -1.55 4.74 -4.29
N GLU A 236 -1.75 4.61 -5.59
CA GLU A 236 -1.15 3.63 -6.48
C GLU A 236 0.36 3.86 -6.68
N GLY A 237 0.80 5.11 -6.55
CA GLY A 237 2.21 5.50 -6.64
C GLY A 237 2.74 5.74 -8.06
N ASP A 238 1.89 5.71 -9.07
CA ASP A 238 2.23 5.80 -10.50
C ASP A 238 2.24 7.24 -11.03
N GLU A 239 1.45 8.15 -10.46
CA GLU A 239 1.34 9.53 -10.92
C GLU A 239 1.56 10.54 -9.77
N THR A 240 2.00 11.75 -10.12
CA THR A 240 2.08 12.86 -9.16
C THR A 240 0.68 13.21 -8.65
N HIS A 241 0.55 13.44 -7.35
CA HIS A 241 -0.74 13.77 -6.75
C HIS A 241 -1.30 15.07 -7.33
N PRO A 242 -2.57 15.10 -7.79
CA PRO A 242 -3.16 16.27 -8.45
C PRO A 242 -3.22 17.52 -7.56
N LEU A 243 -3.12 17.34 -6.26
CA LEU A 243 -3.13 18.43 -5.28
C LEU A 243 -2.00 19.43 -5.51
N THR A 244 -0.82 19.00 -5.99
CA THR A 244 0.29 19.90 -6.30
C THR A 244 -0.12 20.95 -7.34
N ALA A 245 -0.74 20.52 -8.44
CA ALA A 245 -1.22 21.43 -9.47
C ALA A 245 -2.40 22.30 -8.98
N GLN A 246 -3.26 21.77 -8.12
CA GLN A 246 -4.38 22.51 -7.54
C GLN A 246 -3.89 23.63 -6.62
N VAL A 247 -2.90 23.37 -5.76
CA VAL A 247 -2.30 24.39 -4.88
C VAL A 247 -1.62 25.48 -5.72
N ASP A 248 -0.83 25.09 -6.74
CA ASP A 248 -0.16 26.04 -7.62
C ASP A 248 -1.16 26.95 -8.35
N ALA A 249 -2.21 26.36 -8.93
CA ALA A 249 -3.25 27.12 -9.61
C ALA A 249 -4.03 28.04 -8.67
N HIS A 250 -4.37 27.55 -7.47
CA HIS A 250 -5.09 28.33 -6.47
C HIS A 250 -4.31 29.54 -6.00
N LEU A 251 -3.02 29.34 -5.64
CA LEU A 251 -2.17 30.44 -5.19
C LEU A 251 -1.81 31.39 -6.34
N GLY A 252 -1.63 30.90 -7.56
CA GLY A 252 -1.43 31.72 -8.75
C GLY A 252 -2.63 32.62 -9.11
N ALA A 253 -3.84 32.26 -8.64
CA ALA A 253 -5.04 33.08 -8.80
C ALA A 253 -5.17 34.20 -7.73
N VAL A 254 -4.34 34.21 -6.70
CA VAL A 254 -4.35 35.25 -5.66
C VAL A 254 -3.87 36.59 -6.27
N PRO A 255 -4.57 37.72 -6.09
CA PRO A 255 -4.31 38.97 -6.84
C PRO A 255 -2.88 39.50 -6.74
N TRP A 256 -2.23 39.32 -5.60
CA TRP A 256 -0.88 39.82 -5.37
C TRP A 256 0.22 38.83 -5.78
N VAL A 257 -0.11 37.60 -6.20
CA VAL A 257 0.83 36.58 -6.66
C VAL A 257 1.03 36.68 -8.18
N ALA A 258 2.26 36.74 -8.62
CA ALA A 258 2.64 36.68 -10.04
C ALA A 258 2.84 35.23 -10.49
N GLU A 259 3.58 34.46 -9.72
CA GLU A 259 3.89 33.05 -9.97
C GLU A 259 3.78 32.25 -8.66
N ALA A 260 3.35 31.01 -8.75
CA ALA A 260 3.31 30.09 -7.64
C ALA A 260 3.84 28.71 -8.03
N GLY A 261 4.50 28.03 -7.09
CA GLY A 261 4.93 26.67 -7.26
C GLY A 261 5.09 26.00 -5.91
N SER A 262 4.68 24.74 -5.78
CA SER A 262 4.70 24.04 -4.51
C SER A 262 5.44 22.70 -4.55
N ARG A 263 5.99 22.33 -3.41
CA ARG A 263 6.45 20.98 -3.09
C ARG A 263 5.45 20.36 -2.13
N VAL A 264 4.88 19.24 -2.52
CA VAL A 264 3.95 18.47 -1.68
C VAL A 264 4.60 17.13 -1.37
N ARG A 265 4.75 16.83 -0.09
CA ARG A 265 5.22 15.52 0.38
C ARG A 265 4.17 14.81 1.21
N ASP A 266 4.11 13.49 1.07
CA ASP A 266 3.19 12.65 1.82
C ASP A 266 3.85 12.18 3.13
N GLU A 267 3.26 12.56 4.25
CA GLU A 267 3.69 12.09 5.58
C GLU A 267 2.79 10.97 6.12
N GLY A 268 2.01 10.34 5.24
CA GLY A 268 1.09 9.27 5.56
C GLY A 268 -0.35 9.79 5.72
N HIS A 269 -0.79 10.12 6.92
CA HIS A 269 -2.14 10.65 7.13
C HIS A 269 -2.31 12.11 6.69
N VAL A 270 -1.22 12.84 6.48
CA VAL A 270 -1.24 14.27 6.15
C VAL A 270 -0.28 14.59 5.02
N PHE A 271 -0.56 15.69 4.31
CA PHE A 271 0.37 16.29 3.37
C PHE A 271 1.04 17.52 4.02
N HIS A 272 2.34 17.61 3.83
CA HIS A 272 3.10 18.83 4.09
C HIS A 272 3.32 19.56 2.77
N VAL A 273 3.00 20.86 2.75
CA VAL A 273 3.06 21.70 1.56
C VAL A 273 3.95 22.90 1.80
N GLU A 274 5.01 23.03 1.01
CA GLU A 274 5.82 24.24 0.90
C GLU A 274 5.41 24.96 -0.38
N ALA A 275 4.72 26.08 -0.25
CA ALA A 275 4.22 26.87 -1.37
C ALA A 275 5.09 28.12 -1.53
N PHE A 276 5.84 28.18 -2.63
CA PHE A 276 6.65 29.33 -3.01
C PHE A 276 5.82 30.26 -3.89
N VAL A 277 5.80 31.53 -3.56
CA VAL A 277 5.03 32.56 -4.29
C VAL A 277 5.93 33.72 -4.65
N VAL A 278 5.87 34.18 -5.90
CA VAL A 278 6.54 35.39 -6.35
C VAL A 278 5.50 36.51 -6.32
N PRO A 279 5.70 37.55 -5.47
CA PRO A 279 4.79 38.66 -5.42
C PRO A 279 4.84 39.52 -6.69
N ARG A 280 3.69 40.07 -7.11
CA ARG A 280 3.63 41.05 -8.22
C ARG A 280 4.37 42.33 -7.84
N ASP A 281 5.04 42.91 -8.81
CA ASP A 281 5.73 44.20 -8.67
C ASP A 281 6.83 44.23 -7.59
N GLY A 282 7.33 43.06 -7.19
CA GLY A 282 8.40 42.96 -6.17
C GLY A 282 8.01 43.45 -4.76
N ARG A 283 6.72 43.65 -4.50
CA ARG A 283 6.25 44.09 -3.17
C ARG A 283 6.30 42.98 -2.15
N VAL A 284 6.53 43.32 -0.90
CA VAL A 284 6.46 42.36 0.21
C VAL A 284 4.98 42.20 0.62
N PRO A 285 4.41 40.98 0.61
CA PRO A 285 3.05 40.75 1.10
C PRO A 285 2.96 40.97 2.60
N ASP A 286 1.83 41.46 3.08
CA ASP A 286 1.60 41.62 4.50
C ASP A 286 1.19 40.32 5.19
N LEU A 287 1.16 40.31 6.54
CA LEU A 287 0.81 39.12 7.31
C LEU A 287 -0.64 38.68 7.08
N ALA A 288 -1.56 39.58 6.78
CA ALA A 288 -2.96 39.25 6.55
C ALA A 288 -3.11 38.54 5.19
N GLU A 289 -2.40 39.02 4.16
CA GLU A 289 -2.35 38.39 2.83
C GLU A 289 -1.75 36.99 2.87
N LEU A 290 -0.63 36.81 3.58
CA LEU A 290 0.01 35.49 3.77
C LEU A 290 -0.91 34.54 4.54
N THR A 291 -1.57 35.02 5.59
CA THR A 291 -2.53 34.21 6.38
C THR A 291 -3.71 33.78 5.53
N ALA A 292 -4.31 34.71 4.77
CA ALA A 292 -5.44 34.40 3.89
C ALA A 292 -5.07 33.41 2.78
N ALA A 293 -3.90 33.58 2.15
CA ALA A 293 -3.39 32.64 1.15
C ALA A 293 -3.17 31.24 1.72
N ARG A 294 -2.59 31.16 2.94
CA ARG A 294 -2.39 29.88 3.64
C ARG A 294 -3.73 29.22 3.98
N GLU A 295 -4.65 29.93 4.58
CA GLU A 295 -5.95 29.40 5.01
C GLU A 295 -6.77 28.93 3.81
N SER A 296 -6.81 29.71 2.72
CA SER A 296 -7.52 29.33 1.50
C SER A 296 -6.93 28.11 0.81
N ALA A 297 -5.60 27.99 0.75
CA ALA A 297 -4.94 26.85 0.17
C ALA A 297 -5.07 25.59 1.06
N THR A 298 -5.02 25.74 2.38
CA THR A 298 -5.26 24.63 3.31
C THR A 298 -6.68 24.05 3.19
N ALA A 299 -7.66 24.87 2.83
CA ALA A 299 -9.04 24.44 2.65
C ALA A 299 -9.30 23.62 1.36
N LEU A 300 -8.29 23.47 0.47
CA LEU A 300 -8.44 22.70 -0.77
C LEU A 300 -8.59 21.20 -0.54
N ASP A 301 -7.90 20.67 0.48
CA ASP A 301 -7.97 19.24 0.78
C ASP A 301 -7.82 19.02 2.30
N TRP A 302 -8.57 18.05 2.83
CA TRP A 302 -8.52 17.67 4.24
C TRP A 302 -7.16 17.16 4.71
N LYS A 303 -6.34 16.63 3.81
CA LYS A 303 -4.99 16.16 4.09
C LYS A 303 -3.96 17.28 4.23
N ILE A 304 -4.23 18.47 3.72
CA ILE A 304 -3.32 19.63 3.90
C ILE A 304 -3.44 20.10 5.34
N GLN A 305 -2.58 19.60 6.21
CA GLN A 305 -2.56 20.03 7.62
C GLN A 305 -1.41 20.97 7.93
N ASP A 306 -0.35 20.90 7.13
CA ASP A 306 0.82 21.75 7.29
C ASP A 306 1.14 22.40 5.94
N LEU A 307 0.81 23.69 5.81
CA LEU A 307 1.10 24.50 4.63
C LEU A 307 1.83 25.76 5.04
N VAL A 308 2.98 25.98 4.42
CA VAL A 308 3.79 27.18 4.59
C VAL A 308 3.80 27.95 3.27
N VAL A 309 3.48 29.24 3.31
CA VAL A 309 3.61 30.16 2.17
C VAL A 309 4.92 30.92 2.30
N ILE A 310 5.81 30.77 1.33
CA ILE A 310 7.16 31.35 1.30
C ILE A 310 7.24 32.34 0.17
N PRO A 311 7.22 33.68 0.47
CA PRO A 311 7.48 34.68 -0.57
C PRO A 311 8.95 34.63 -1.01
N VAL A 312 9.17 34.62 -2.33
CA VAL A 312 10.50 34.56 -2.94
C VAL A 312 10.59 35.53 -4.12
N GLU A 313 11.79 35.95 -4.49
CA GLU A 313 12.01 36.81 -5.66
C GLU A 313 11.84 36.02 -6.98
N GLN A 314 12.21 34.75 -6.97
CA GLN A 314 12.09 33.83 -8.12
C GLN A 314 11.75 32.42 -7.61
N LEU A 315 10.99 31.66 -8.39
CA LEU A 315 10.72 30.27 -8.04
C LEU A 315 12.01 29.44 -8.02
N PRO A 316 12.14 28.49 -7.06
CA PRO A 316 13.20 27.50 -7.09
C PRO A 316 13.27 26.76 -8.44
N ALA A 317 14.49 26.45 -8.91
CA ALA A 317 14.73 25.90 -10.24
C ALA A 317 13.94 24.60 -10.52
N ASP A 318 13.75 23.76 -9.50
CA ASP A 318 12.97 22.50 -9.57
C ASP A 318 11.45 22.73 -9.73
N LEU A 319 10.99 23.95 -9.50
CA LEU A 319 9.57 24.33 -9.61
C LEU A 319 9.24 25.03 -10.92
N LEU A 320 10.23 25.32 -11.75
CA LEU A 320 10.01 25.97 -13.05
C LEU A 320 9.24 25.05 -13.99
N PRO A 321 8.27 25.58 -14.77
CA PRO A 321 7.40 24.77 -15.64
C PRO A 321 8.15 23.84 -16.61
N GLY A 322 9.27 24.30 -17.17
CA GLY A 322 10.08 23.51 -18.11
C GLY A 322 10.80 22.31 -17.46
N VAL A 323 11.22 22.43 -16.20
CA VAL A 323 11.88 21.35 -15.46
C VAL A 323 10.86 20.30 -15.03
N ARG A 324 9.68 20.73 -14.58
CA ARG A 324 8.57 19.83 -14.21
C ARG A 324 8.05 19.00 -15.39
N ALA A 325 7.95 19.59 -16.58
CA ALA A 325 7.54 18.89 -17.80
C ALA A 325 8.55 17.79 -18.18
N ALA A 326 9.85 18.10 -18.14
CA ALA A 326 10.91 17.14 -18.45
C ALA A 326 11.01 15.97 -17.44
N GLU A 327 10.66 16.20 -16.18
CA GLU A 327 10.63 15.13 -15.15
C GLU A 327 9.39 14.25 -15.29
N GLY A 328 8.23 14.81 -15.64
CA GLY A 328 7.01 14.07 -15.92
C GLY A 328 7.16 13.07 -17.07
N GLU A 329 7.83 13.50 -18.15
CA GLU A 329 8.14 12.63 -19.29
C GLU A 329 9.09 11.47 -18.92
N ARG A 330 10.07 11.69 -18.04
CA ARG A 330 11.00 10.65 -17.56
C ARG A 330 10.33 9.64 -16.62
N SER A 331 9.39 10.08 -15.81
CA SER A 331 8.66 9.22 -14.87
C SER A 331 7.64 8.31 -15.59
N GLY A 332 7.08 8.75 -16.71
CA GLY A 332 6.17 7.95 -17.54
C GLY A 332 6.86 6.92 -18.45
N ALA A 333 8.19 6.97 -18.57
CA ALA A 333 8.99 6.09 -19.41
C ALA A 333 9.76 4.99 -18.65
N ALA A 334 9.67 4.93 -17.31
CA ALA A 334 10.32 3.98 -16.42
C ALA A 334 9.31 3.04 -15.76
#